data_250828efbda72c66068904ca576a7232
#
_entry.id   250828efbda72c66068904ca576a7232
#
_cell.length_a   1.000
_cell.length_b   1.000
_cell.length_c   1.000
_cell.angle_alpha   90.00
_cell.angle_beta   90.00
_cell.angle_gamma   90.00
#
_symmetry.space_group_name_H-M   'P 1'
#
loop_
_entity.id
_entity.type
_entity.pdbx_description
1 polymer ?
#
loop_
_entity_poly.entity_id
_entity_poly.type
_entity_poly.pdbx_seq_one_letter_code
_entity_poly.pdbx_strand_id
1 'polypeptide(L)'
;PEVVGTMGQLPSGSIDLIQNEDEAKKYLNKEGKKIAFVTQTTLSVDDTQEMIKILKKRFPEIREPFKEDICYATTNRQMAVKNIAKKCDMFFIIGSRNSSNSVRLVEVAKKSGCINSQLIHSKSIIPYDQIKNSNIIGISSGASAPEILVENFIHNLKNRFTITIDEVEIIKENVVFRICLLYTSPSPRDPIG
;
A
#
# COMPACT_ATOMS: atom_id res chain seq x y z
N PRO A 1 -0.96 -5.13 13.35
CA PRO A 1 0.03 -6.16 13.71
C PRO A 1 1.47 -5.69 13.43
N GLU A 2 1.75 -5.11 12.24
CA GLU A 2 3.09 -4.67 11.82
C GLU A 2 3.71 -3.66 12.80
N VAL A 3 2.99 -2.59 13.14
CA VAL A 3 3.43 -1.58 14.12
C VAL A 3 3.72 -2.21 15.48
N VAL A 4 2.82 -3.07 15.98
CA VAL A 4 3.01 -3.76 17.26
C VAL A 4 4.27 -4.63 17.24
N GLY A 5 4.51 -5.34 16.12
CA GLY A 5 5.72 -6.13 15.92
C GLY A 5 6.99 -5.28 15.95
N THR A 6 6.98 -4.14 15.26
CA THR A 6 8.13 -3.21 15.24
C THR A 6 8.39 -2.60 16.61
N MET A 7 7.34 -2.14 17.31
CA MET A 7 7.47 -1.57 18.65
C MET A 7 7.99 -2.60 19.68
N GLY A 8 7.67 -3.89 19.47
CA GLY A 8 8.14 -4.98 20.35
C GLY A 8 9.61 -5.38 20.17
N GLN A 9 10.32 -4.84 19.18
CA GLN A 9 11.75 -5.14 18.97
C GLN A 9 12.69 -4.42 19.93
N LEU A 10 12.22 -3.37 20.57
CA LEU A 10 13.00 -2.56 21.51
C LEU A 10 12.30 -2.49 22.87
N PRO A 11 13.03 -2.14 23.95
CA PRO A 11 12.43 -1.94 25.27
C PRO A 11 11.24 -0.97 25.23
N SER A 12 10.26 -1.18 26.10
CA SER A 12 9.08 -0.31 26.20
C SER A 12 9.47 1.15 26.37
N GLY A 13 8.83 2.04 25.63
CA GLY A 13 9.12 3.47 25.64
C GLY A 13 10.27 3.92 24.73
N SER A 14 10.92 2.97 24.01
CA SER A 14 11.98 3.32 23.04
C SER A 14 11.43 3.80 21.70
N ILE A 15 10.18 3.48 21.37
CA ILE A 15 9.53 3.85 20.10
C ILE A 15 8.22 4.56 20.39
N ASP A 16 8.07 5.74 19.85
CA ASP A 16 6.83 6.51 19.85
C ASP A 16 6.14 6.37 18.48
N LEU A 17 4.84 6.09 18.51
CA LEU A 17 4.03 5.99 17.29
C LEU A 17 3.46 7.36 16.93
N ILE A 18 3.65 7.78 15.68
CA ILE A 18 3.06 8.99 15.10
C ILE A 18 2.19 8.53 13.91
N GLN A 19 0.88 8.83 13.97
CA GLN A 19 -0.09 8.35 12.99
C GLN A 19 -0.55 9.40 11.98
N ASN A 20 -0.37 10.68 12.31
CA ASN A 20 -0.86 11.79 11.49
C ASN A 20 0.01 13.05 11.67
N GLU A 21 -0.25 14.05 10.82
CA GLU A 21 0.49 15.32 10.84
C GLU A 21 0.34 16.08 12.16
N ASP A 22 -0.85 16.04 12.80
CA ASP A 22 -1.08 16.77 14.04
C ASP A 22 -0.27 16.18 15.20
N GLU A 23 -0.13 14.87 15.23
CA GLU A 23 0.78 14.21 16.17
C GLU A 23 2.25 14.57 15.89
N ALA A 24 2.64 14.59 14.59
CA ALA A 24 3.99 15.01 14.20
C ALA A 24 4.28 16.47 14.61
N LYS A 25 3.29 17.37 14.46
CA LYS A 25 3.40 18.79 14.90
C LYS A 25 3.51 18.93 16.42
N LYS A 26 2.88 18.05 17.18
CA LYS A 26 2.83 18.10 18.66
C LYS A 26 3.89 17.23 19.34
N TYR A 27 4.56 16.35 18.61
CA TYR A 27 5.54 15.43 19.17
C TYR A 27 6.63 16.18 19.95
N LEU A 28 6.98 15.71 21.13
CA LEU A 28 8.00 16.29 22.00
C LEU A 28 9.10 15.24 22.26
N ASN A 29 10.32 15.60 21.90
CA ASN A 29 11.50 14.85 22.33
C ASN A 29 11.83 15.23 23.77
N LYS A 30 11.18 14.58 24.74
CA LYS A 30 11.21 14.94 26.15
C LYS A 30 12.60 14.86 26.78
N GLU A 31 13.49 14.06 26.24
CA GLU A 31 14.79 13.79 26.85
C GLU A 31 15.96 14.38 26.04
N GLY A 32 15.67 15.14 24.97
CA GLY A 32 16.71 15.69 24.08
C GLY A 32 17.62 14.64 23.45
N LYS A 33 17.16 13.38 23.39
CA LYS A 33 17.91 12.26 22.82
C LYS A 33 18.01 12.37 21.30
N LYS A 34 19.03 11.71 20.74
CA LYS A 34 19.09 11.49 19.28
C LYS A 34 17.92 10.62 18.86
N ILE A 35 17.14 11.10 17.92
CA ILE A 35 15.97 10.41 17.39
C ILE A 35 16.17 9.99 15.93
N ALA A 36 15.51 8.93 15.56
CA ALA A 36 15.40 8.45 14.17
C ALA A 36 13.93 8.12 13.89
N PHE A 37 13.55 8.03 12.64
CA PHE A 37 12.24 7.52 12.27
C PHE A 37 12.34 6.33 11.34
N VAL A 38 11.30 5.50 11.35
CA VAL A 38 11.02 4.45 10.37
C VAL A 38 9.55 4.54 10.00
N THR A 39 9.20 4.10 8.79
CA THR A 39 7.82 4.12 8.31
C THR A 39 7.34 2.72 7.97
N GLN A 40 6.03 2.50 7.98
CA GLN A 40 5.46 1.25 7.46
C GLN A 40 5.63 1.15 5.94
N THR A 41 5.81 -0.07 5.44
CA THR A 41 6.03 -0.35 4.02
C THR A 41 4.82 -0.07 3.13
N THR A 42 3.63 0.09 3.70
CA THR A 42 2.34 0.17 3.00
C THR A 42 1.59 1.50 3.22
N LEU A 43 2.27 2.52 3.74
CA LEU A 43 1.67 3.84 3.93
C LEU A 43 1.43 4.59 2.61
N SER A 44 0.60 5.62 2.67
CA SER A 44 0.50 6.61 1.61
C SER A 44 1.83 7.35 1.47
N VAL A 45 2.37 7.37 0.27
CA VAL A 45 3.65 8.05 -0.01
C VAL A 45 3.54 9.54 0.31
N ASP A 46 2.45 10.19 -0.11
CA ASP A 46 2.26 11.62 0.10
C ASP A 46 2.10 11.99 1.58
N ASP A 47 1.21 11.27 2.30
CA ASP A 47 0.96 11.54 3.72
C ASP A 47 2.23 11.30 4.56
N THR A 48 3.02 10.28 4.19
CA THR A 48 4.30 9.99 4.85
C THR A 48 5.31 11.09 4.61
N GLN A 49 5.44 11.58 3.37
CA GLN A 49 6.35 12.68 3.05
C GLN A 49 6.01 13.96 3.79
N GLU A 50 4.73 14.30 3.93
CA GLU A 50 4.32 15.49 4.70
C GLU A 50 4.68 15.35 6.19
N MET A 51 4.42 14.20 6.81
CA MET A 51 4.83 13.93 8.19
C MET A 51 6.35 14.03 8.37
N ILE A 52 7.13 13.46 7.44
CA ILE A 52 8.60 13.52 7.46
C ILE A 52 9.08 14.98 7.35
N LYS A 53 8.51 15.78 6.46
CA LYS A 53 8.84 17.22 6.35
C LYS A 53 8.61 17.96 7.65
N ILE A 54 7.48 17.71 8.33
CA ILE A 54 7.17 18.30 9.61
C ILE A 54 8.21 17.90 10.66
N LEU A 55 8.54 16.61 10.76
CA LEU A 55 9.51 16.11 11.72
C LEU A 55 10.91 16.68 11.46
N LYS A 56 11.38 16.71 10.21
CA LYS A 56 12.68 17.32 9.85
C LYS A 56 12.75 18.80 10.17
N LYS A 57 11.67 19.54 9.92
CA LYS A 57 11.61 20.97 10.27
C LYS A 57 11.72 21.20 11.79
N ARG A 58 11.13 20.33 12.59
CA ARG A 58 11.15 20.42 14.06
C ARG A 58 12.41 19.86 14.69
N PHE A 59 12.97 18.83 14.08
CA PHE A 59 14.15 18.10 14.55
C PHE A 59 15.17 17.96 13.42
N PRO A 60 15.99 19.00 13.13
CA PRO A 60 16.92 18.97 11.99
C PRO A 60 17.94 17.83 12.04
N GLU A 61 18.28 17.36 13.24
CA GLU A 61 19.22 16.25 13.46
C GLU A 61 18.57 14.85 13.45
N ILE A 62 17.27 14.75 13.08
CA ILE A 62 16.58 13.46 13.02
C ILE A 62 17.22 12.55 11.98
N ARG A 63 17.53 11.32 12.36
CA ARG A 63 18.12 10.34 11.46
C ARG A 63 17.05 9.69 10.60
N GLU A 64 17.36 9.55 9.33
CA GLU A 64 16.52 8.87 8.34
C GLU A 64 16.95 7.43 8.14
N PRO A 65 16.05 6.54 7.68
CA PRO A 65 16.42 5.22 7.23
C PRO A 65 17.37 5.31 6.01
N PHE A 66 18.28 4.35 5.90
CA PHE A 66 19.28 4.32 4.80
C PHE A 66 18.61 4.17 3.41
N LYS A 67 17.44 3.56 3.37
CA LYS A 67 16.61 3.41 2.16
C LYS A 67 15.18 3.80 2.51
N GLU A 68 14.40 4.17 1.49
CA GLU A 68 12.98 4.39 1.67
C GLU A 68 12.31 3.12 2.21
N ASP A 69 11.54 3.27 3.29
CA ASP A 69 10.84 2.15 3.93
C ASP A 69 9.64 1.68 3.12
N ILE A 70 8.97 2.60 2.39
CA ILE A 70 7.82 2.25 1.54
C ILE A 70 8.33 1.42 0.36
N CYS A 71 7.83 0.19 0.24
CA CYS A 71 8.33 -0.72 -0.78
C CYS A 71 7.94 -0.23 -2.20
N TYR A 72 8.82 -0.51 -3.17
CA TYR A 72 8.63 -0.13 -4.57
C TYR A 72 7.26 -0.58 -5.14
N ALA A 73 6.81 -1.79 -4.77
CA ALA A 73 5.52 -2.31 -5.21
C ALA A 73 4.34 -1.47 -4.70
N THR A 74 4.43 -0.91 -3.48
CA THR A 74 3.45 0.02 -2.92
C THR A 74 3.50 1.36 -3.66
N THR A 75 4.70 1.91 -3.86
CA THR A 75 4.91 3.19 -4.55
C THR A 75 4.39 3.14 -5.99
N ASN A 76 4.78 2.12 -6.75
CA ASN A 76 4.38 1.95 -8.15
C ASN A 76 2.87 1.82 -8.30
N ARG A 77 2.22 1.03 -7.43
CA ARG A 77 0.75 0.87 -7.45
C ARG A 77 0.03 2.16 -7.09
N GLN A 78 0.51 2.90 -6.11
CA GLN A 78 -0.07 4.21 -5.77
C GLN A 78 0.06 5.20 -6.94
N MET A 79 1.22 5.23 -7.62
CA MET A 79 1.40 6.06 -8.82
C MET A 79 0.43 5.67 -9.94
N ALA A 80 0.28 4.37 -10.21
CA ALA A 80 -0.66 3.88 -11.22
C ALA A 80 -2.10 4.29 -10.89
N VAL A 81 -2.54 4.05 -9.64
CA VAL A 81 -3.88 4.44 -9.19
C VAL A 81 -4.10 5.95 -9.32
N LYS A 82 -3.15 6.78 -8.90
CA LYS A 82 -3.24 8.25 -9.03
C LYS A 82 -3.43 8.71 -10.48
N ASN A 83 -2.71 8.08 -11.41
CA ASN A 83 -2.79 8.45 -12.83
C ASN A 83 -4.12 8.07 -13.48
N ILE A 84 -4.69 6.93 -13.08
CA ILE A 84 -5.91 6.38 -13.68
C ILE A 84 -7.16 6.94 -12.99
N ALA A 85 -7.18 7.02 -11.66
CA ALA A 85 -8.38 7.29 -10.87
C ALA A 85 -9.10 8.59 -11.26
N LYS A 86 -8.34 9.65 -11.58
CA LYS A 86 -8.92 10.95 -11.99
C LYS A 86 -9.70 10.91 -13.30
N LYS A 87 -9.58 9.84 -14.07
CA LYS A 87 -10.30 9.64 -15.36
C LYS A 87 -11.48 8.69 -15.22
N CYS A 88 -11.67 8.10 -14.05
CA CYS A 88 -12.65 7.04 -13.82
C CYS A 88 -13.87 7.55 -13.08
N ASP A 89 -15.04 7.05 -13.49
CA ASP A 89 -16.30 7.28 -12.77
C ASP A 89 -16.37 6.40 -11.53
N MET A 90 -15.75 5.22 -11.61
CA MET A 90 -15.68 4.22 -10.53
C MET A 90 -14.34 3.52 -10.54
N PHE A 91 -13.83 3.17 -9.36
CA PHE A 91 -12.54 2.49 -9.23
C PHE A 91 -12.63 1.28 -8.29
N PHE A 92 -12.15 0.13 -8.75
CA PHE A 92 -12.12 -1.10 -7.97
C PHE A 92 -10.68 -1.48 -7.62
N ILE A 93 -10.44 -1.72 -6.32
CA ILE A 93 -9.20 -2.32 -5.83
C ILE A 93 -9.50 -3.77 -5.47
N ILE A 94 -8.88 -4.70 -6.18
CA ILE A 94 -9.00 -6.13 -5.90
C ILE A 94 -8.02 -6.49 -4.78
N GLY A 95 -8.53 -7.02 -3.68
CA GLY A 95 -7.67 -7.35 -2.53
C GLY A 95 -8.43 -7.78 -1.29
N SER A 96 -7.76 -7.74 -0.14
CA SER A 96 -8.32 -8.11 1.16
C SER A 96 -8.50 -6.89 2.07
N ARG A 97 -9.54 -6.90 2.89
CA ARG A 97 -9.74 -5.90 3.96
C ARG A 97 -8.64 -5.92 5.01
N ASN A 98 -7.96 -7.07 5.16
CA ASN A 98 -6.85 -7.23 6.09
C ASN A 98 -5.51 -6.75 5.49
N SER A 99 -5.48 -6.39 4.20
CA SER A 99 -4.30 -5.87 3.53
C SER A 99 -4.26 -4.34 3.64
N SER A 100 -3.34 -3.81 4.45
CA SER A 100 -3.12 -2.37 4.59
C SER A 100 -2.88 -1.70 3.24
N ASN A 101 -2.12 -2.33 2.35
CA ASN A 101 -1.87 -1.82 1.01
C ASN A 101 -3.16 -1.71 0.18
N SER A 102 -4.04 -2.73 0.20
CA SER A 102 -5.30 -2.70 -0.56
C SER A 102 -6.24 -1.60 -0.06
N VAL A 103 -6.37 -1.45 1.26
CA VAL A 103 -7.18 -0.37 1.87
C VAL A 103 -6.61 0.99 1.49
N ARG A 104 -5.29 1.15 1.56
CA ARG A 104 -4.61 2.39 1.21
C ARG A 104 -4.80 2.79 -0.25
N LEU A 105 -4.80 1.83 -1.18
CA LEU A 105 -5.05 2.11 -2.60
C LEU A 105 -6.46 2.66 -2.85
N VAL A 106 -7.47 2.21 -2.09
CA VAL A 106 -8.84 2.79 -2.16
C VAL A 106 -8.81 4.26 -1.72
N GLU A 107 -8.10 4.58 -0.63
CA GLU A 107 -7.97 5.96 -0.14
C GLU A 107 -7.24 6.84 -1.16
N VAL A 108 -6.16 6.32 -1.75
CA VAL A 108 -5.41 7.01 -2.81
C VAL A 108 -6.29 7.30 -4.01
N ALA A 109 -7.10 6.33 -4.47
CA ALA A 109 -8.02 6.52 -5.58
C ALA A 109 -9.05 7.62 -5.28
N LYS A 110 -9.63 7.62 -4.07
CA LYS A 110 -10.57 8.66 -3.63
C LYS A 110 -9.93 10.04 -3.58
N LYS A 111 -8.74 10.16 -2.96
CA LYS A 111 -7.99 11.42 -2.89
C LYS A 111 -7.58 11.92 -4.30
N SER A 112 -7.39 11.02 -5.25
CA SER A 112 -7.03 11.34 -6.63
C SER A 112 -8.21 11.72 -7.53
N GLY A 113 -9.42 11.78 -6.99
CA GLY A 113 -10.61 12.27 -7.69
C GLY A 113 -11.71 11.24 -7.97
N CYS A 114 -11.45 9.95 -7.85
CA CYS A 114 -12.47 8.93 -7.99
C CYS A 114 -13.13 8.62 -6.63
N ILE A 115 -14.13 9.39 -6.24
CA ILE A 115 -14.84 9.24 -4.96
C ILE A 115 -15.49 7.85 -4.85
N ASN A 116 -16.00 7.32 -5.98
CA ASN A 116 -16.64 6.00 -6.07
C ASN A 116 -15.60 4.87 -6.14
N SER A 117 -14.64 4.86 -5.21
CA SER A 117 -13.62 3.82 -5.14
C SER A 117 -13.95 2.80 -4.06
N GLN A 118 -13.85 1.50 -4.39
CA GLN A 118 -14.27 0.40 -3.53
C GLN A 118 -13.24 -0.73 -3.52
N LEU A 119 -13.15 -1.42 -2.38
CA LEU A 119 -12.38 -2.66 -2.25
C LEU A 119 -13.28 -3.85 -2.61
N ILE A 120 -12.81 -4.68 -3.53
CA ILE A 120 -13.45 -5.95 -3.91
C ILE A 120 -12.58 -7.10 -3.41
N HIS A 121 -13.17 -8.00 -2.64
CA HIS A 121 -12.54 -9.24 -2.20
C HIS A 121 -13.33 -10.45 -2.74
N SER A 122 -12.77 -11.66 -2.62
CA SER A 122 -13.32 -12.88 -3.20
C SER A 122 -14.80 -13.18 -2.86
N LYS A 123 -15.29 -12.66 -1.74
CA LYS A 123 -16.69 -12.82 -1.29
C LYS A 123 -17.53 -11.56 -1.50
N SER A 124 -17.01 -10.53 -2.15
CA SER A 124 -17.78 -9.30 -2.41
C SER A 124 -18.82 -9.53 -3.50
N ILE A 125 -19.98 -8.91 -3.31
CA ILE A 125 -20.97 -8.80 -4.38
C ILE A 125 -20.52 -7.66 -5.30
N ILE A 126 -20.45 -7.93 -6.61
CA ILE A 126 -20.09 -6.92 -7.61
C ILE A 126 -21.30 -5.96 -7.76
N PRO A 127 -21.10 -4.65 -7.61
CA PRO A 127 -22.19 -3.67 -7.66
C PRO A 127 -22.60 -3.33 -9.10
N TYR A 128 -23.19 -4.30 -9.80
CA TYR A 128 -23.52 -4.19 -11.22
C TYR A 128 -24.42 -2.99 -11.57
N ASP A 129 -25.35 -2.62 -10.68
CA ASP A 129 -26.24 -1.47 -10.90
C ASP A 129 -25.49 -0.14 -10.91
N GLN A 130 -24.44 -0.02 -10.09
CA GLN A 130 -23.59 1.16 -10.08
C GLN A 130 -22.67 1.16 -11.32
N ILE A 131 -22.15 -0.01 -11.69
CA ILE A 131 -21.27 -0.20 -12.88
C ILE A 131 -22.00 0.18 -14.16
N LYS A 132 -23.28 -0.17 -14.30
CA LYS A 132 -24.10 0.12 -15.48
C LYS A 132 -24.15 1.63 -15.82
N ASN A 133 -24.01 2.48 -14.82
CA ASN A 133 -24.07 3.95 -14.97
C ASN A 133 -22.68 4.58 -15.12
N SER A 134 -21.62 3.78 -15.24
CA SER A 134 -20.23 4.23 -15.35
C SER A 134 -19.72 4.01 -16.76
N ASN A 135 -19.05 5.02 -17.35
CA ASN A 135 -18.43 4.91 -18.66
C ASN A 135 -17.00 4.38 -18.56
N ILE A 136 -16.27 4.83 -17.55
CA ILE A 136 -14.86 4.45 -17.33
C ILE A 136 -14.70 3.87 -15.95
N ILE A 137 -14.25 2.63 -15.89
CA ILE A 137 -13.98 1.90 -14.66
C ILE A 137 -12.51 1.61 -14.55
N GLY A 138 -11.88 2.07 -13.49
CA GLY A 138 -10.51 1.72 -13.14
C GLY A 138 -10.46 0.44 -12.31
N ILE A 139 -9.47 -0.39 -12.59
CA ILE A 139 -9.21 -1.62 -11.83
C ILE A 139 -7.73 -1.66 -11.48
N SER A 140 -7.43 -1.93 -10.21
CA SER A 140 -6.09 -2.23 -9.75
C SER A 140 -6.15 -3.29 -8.65
N SER A 141 -5.00 -3.82 -8.24
CA SER A 141 -4.95 -4.85 -7.19
C SER A 141 -3.96 -4.48 -6.10
N GLY A 142 -4.21 -4.98 -4.89
CA GLY A 142 -3.20 -4.98 -3.84
C GLY A 142 -1.99 -5.84 -4.21
N ALA A 143 -0.80 -5.49 -3.68
CA ALA A 143 0.46 -6.19 -3.98
C ALA A 143 0.41 -7.71 -3.70
N SER A 144 -0.38 -8.12 -2.72
CA SER A 144 -0.56 -9.53 -2.33
C SER A 144 -1.80 -10.20 -2.93
N ALA A 145 -2.56 -9.51 -3.79
CA ALA A 145 -3.74 -10.07 -4.42
C ALA A 145 -3.34 -11.01 -5.55
N PRO A 146 -3.82 -12.27 -5.57
CA PRO A 146 -3.59 -13.16 -6.69
C PRO A 146 -4.20 -12.60 -7.99
N GLU A 147 -3.47 -12.71 -9.09
CA GLU A 147 -3.88 -12.22 -10.41
C GLU A 147 -5.23 -12.80 -10.86
N ILE A 148 -5.45 -14.08 -10.58
CA ILE A 148 -6.71 -14.78 -10.89
C ILE A 148 -7.95 -14.05 -10.36
N LEU A 149 -7.85 -13.30 -9.25
CA LEU A 149 -8.98 -12.52 -8.73
C LEU A 149 -9.32 -11.33 -9.64
N VAL A 150 -8.31 -10.72 -10.25
CA VAL A 150 -8.48 -9.62 -11.22
C VAL A 150 -9.10 -10.18 -12.49
N GLU A 151 -8.57 -11.28 -13.00
CA GLU A 151 -9.10 -11.97 -14.18
C GLU A 151 -10.56 -12.38 -13.99
N ASN A 152 -10.90 -12.99 -12.85
CA ASN A 152 -12.27 -13.39 -12.54
C ASN A 152 -13.21 -12.17 -12.45
N PHE A 153 -12.74 -11.07 -11.88
CA PHE A 153 -13.53 -9.84 -11.83
C PHE A 153 -13.81 -9.30 -13.23
N ILE A 154 -12.79 -9.22 -14.08
CA ILE A 154 -12.91 -8.80 -15.48
C ILE A 154 -13.83 -9.76 -16.26
N HIS A 155 -13.68 -11.06 -16.07
CA HIS A 155 -14.55 -12.07 -16.70
C HIS A 155 -16.02 -11.86 -16.33
N ASN A 156 -16.31 -11.62 -15.06
CA ASN A 156 -17.67 -11.34 -14.59
C ASN A 156 -18.26 -10.06 -15.22
N LEU A 157 -17.44 -9.04 -15.47
CA LEU A 157 -17.86 -7.84 -16.17
C LEU A 157 -18.16 -8.12 -17.65
N LYS A 158 -17.30 -8.88 -18.33
CA LYS A 158 -17.48 -9.27 -19.75
C LYS A 158 -18.76 -10.08 -19.97
N ASN A 159 -19.18 -10.89 -19.00
CA ASN A 159 -20.40 -11.69 -19.09
C ASN A 159 -21.70 -10.83 -19.01
N ARG A 160 -21.60 -9.57 -18.57
CA ARG A 160 -22.75 -8.69 -18.38
C ARG A 160 -22.72 -7.42 -19.21
N PHE A 161 -21.55 -6.98 -19.61
CA PHE A 161 -21.35 -5.73 -20.33
C PHE A 161 -20.45 -5.92 -21.53
N THR A 162 -20.68 -5.16 -22.58
CA THR A 162 -19.72 -5.00 -23.66
C THR A 162 -18.68 -3.99 -23.21
N ILE A 163 -17.45 -4.47 -22.97
CA ILE A 163 -16.36 -3.64 -22.44
C ILE A 163 -15.12 -3.70 -23.33
N THR A 164 -14.41 -2.60 -23.41
CA THR A 164 -13.04 -2.53 -23.94
C THR A 164 -12.09 -2.45 -22.77
N ILE A 165 -10.95 -3.10 -22.86
CA ILE A 165 -9.93 -3.11 -21.79
C ILE A 165 -8.70 -2.42 -22.33
N ASP A 166 -8.28 -1.36 -21.62
CA ASP A 166 -7.03 -0.68 -21.83
C ASP A 166 -6.10 -0.98 -20.65
N GLU A 167 -4.96 -1.58 -20.93
CA GLU A 167 -3.94 -1.84 -19.93
C GLU A 167 -2.99 -0.65 -19.84
N VAL A 168 -2.86 -0.07 -18.65
CA VAL A 168 -2.03 1.10 -18.41
C VAL A 168 -0.78 0.71 -17.64
N GLU A 169 0.31 0.54 -18.35
CA GLU A 169 1.64 0.31 -17.79
C GLU A 169 2.29 1.67 -17.45
N ILE A 170 2.58 1.93 -16.17
CA ILE A 170 3.21 3.18 -15.72
C ILE A 170 4.73 3.00 -15.57
N ILE A 171 5.15 1.85 -15.05
CA ILE A 171 6.55 1.53 -14.76
C ILE A 171 6.80 0.07 -15.08
N LYS A 172 7.86 -0.20 -15.84
CA LYS A 172 8.40 -1.56 -15.99
C LYS A 172 9.20 -1.94 -14.75
N GLU A 173 8.72 -2.97 -14.04
CA GLU A 173 9.44 -3.49 -12.89
C GLU A 173 10.52 -4.47 -13.35
N ASN A 174 11.80 -4.13 -13.15
CA ASN A 174 12.96 -4.97 -13.40
C ASN A 174 13.62 -5.40 -12.10
N VAL A 175 12.82 -5.93 -11.17
CA VAL A 175 13.33 -6.36 -9.87
C VAL A 175 13.66 -7.85 -9.91
N VAL A 176 14.93 -8.18 -9.70
CA VAL A 176 15.41 -9.56 -9.59
C VAL A 176 15.65 -9.87 -8.11
N PHE A 177 14.87 -10.79 -7.56
CA PHE A 177 15.09 -11.31 -6.23
C PHE A 177 16.15 -12.40 -6.27
N ARG A 178 17.24 -12.23 -5.50
CA ARG A 178 18.24 -13.29 -5.34
C ARG A 178 17.70 -14.32 -4.35
N ILE A 179 17.84 -15.58 -4.70
CA ILE A 179 17.54 -16.68 -3.77
C ILE A 179 18.51 -16.58 -2.60
N CYS A 180 17.98 -16.57 -1.38
CA CYS A 180 18.81 -16.62 -0.18
C CYS A 180 19.30 -18.06 0.01
N LEU A 181 20.61 -18.26 -0.09
CA LEU A 181 21.23 -19.58 0.07
C LEU A 181 20.97 -20.22 1.45
N LEU A 182 20.69 -19.41 2.48
CA LEU A 182 20.32 -19.91 3.81
C LEU A 182 18.98 -20.67 3.81
N TYR A 183 18.07 -20.34 2.89
CA TYR A 183 16.78 -21.03 2.75
C TYR A 183 16.85 -22.24 1.80
N THR A 184 17.93 -22.41 1.05
CA THR A 184 18.15 -23.55 0.16
C THR A 184 18.95 -24.66 0.81
N SER A 185 19.55 -24.41 1.98
CA SER A 185 20.21 -25.43 2.78
C SER A 185 19.23 -26.11 3.74
N PRO A 186 19.33 -27.44 3.94
CA PRO A 186 18.51 -28.11 4.94
C PRO A 186 18.68 -27.46 6.31
N SER A 187 17.57 -27.21 7.00
CA SER A 187 17.61 -26.70 8.36
C SER A 187 18.30 -27.73 9.26
N PRO A 188 19.14 -27.31 10.22
CA PRO A 188 19.68 -28.25 11.22
C PRO A 188 18.61 -28.99 12.03
N ARG A 189 17.36 -28.58 11.92
CA ARG A 189 16.18 -29.19 12.56
C ARG A 189 15.41 -30.13 11.65
N ASP A 190 15.74 -30.17 10.34
CA ASP A 190 15.10 -31.10 9.44
C ASP A 190 15.66 -32.49 9.74
N PRO A 191 14.83 -33.52 10.04
CA PRO A 191 15.32 -34.85 10.25
C PRO A 191 15.99 -35.32 8.99
N ILE A 192 17.27 -35.64 9.08
CA ILE A 192 17.99 -36.32 8.00
C ILE A 192 17.31 -37.70 7.87
N GLY A 193 16.48 -37.86 6.82
CA GLY A 193 15.84 -39.08 6.49
C GLY A 193 16.84 -40.15 6.02
#